data_1289d6c6eeb7e729bc984e96428fd0a2
#
_entry.id   1289d6c6eeb7e729bc984e96428fd0a2
#
_cell.length_a   1.000
_cell.length_b   1.000
_cell.length_c   1.000
_cell.angle_alpha   90.00
_cell.angle_beta   90.00
_cell.angle_gamma   90.00
#
_symmetry.space_group_name_H-M   'P 1'
#
loop_
_entity.id
_entity.type
_entity.pdbx_description
1 polymer ?
#
loop_
_entity_poly.entity_id
_entity_poly.type
_entity_poly.pdbx_seq_one_letter_code
_entity_poly.pdbx_strand_id
1 'polypeptide(L)'
;MRHDIVIQQPATPQQLMLLFHGVGASPAHMQPVGNMLARSFPQALIVSVAGADESDLGQGFQWFSVQGVTEANRPQRIADALPAFVAAVEYWQQQSGLGHAATALLGFSQGAIMALEAAVAYPALASRVLAFSGRFASLPARALPHTTIHLFHGKADPVIPYLHSVQAAEHLLALGGDVTAEIEPFVGHQLHEDLLEKALEYLQSHIPKHVWDEAMSASPQQLAVKAR
;
A
#
# COMPACT_ATOMS: atom_id res chain seq x y z
N MET A 1 9.94 -21.18 -5.58
CA MET A 1 10.86 -20.01 -5.57
C MET A 1 10.02 -18.76 -5.66
N ARG A 2 10.37 -17.69 -4.93
CA ARG A 2 9.69 -16.39 -5.09
C ARG A 2 10.16 -15.75 -6.40
N HIS A 3 9.24 -15.17 -7.14
CA HIS A 3 9.52 -14.45 -8.40
C HIS A 3 9.64 -12.94 -8.18
N ASP A 4 9.94 -12.51 -6.94
CA ASP A 4 10.10 -11.12 -6.56
C ASP A 4 11.31 -10.49 -7.26
N ILE A 5 11.23 -9.20 -7.56
CA ILE A 5 12.33 -8.44 -8.16
C ILE A 5 12.82 -7.40 -7.15
N VAL A 6 14.06 -7.53 -6.70
CA VAL A 6 14.72 -6.50 -5.91
C VAL A 6 15.19 -5.40 -6.87
N ILE A 7 14.59 -4.21 -6.73
CA ILE A 7 14.87 -3.05 -7.58
C ILE A 7 16.03 -2.25 -7.02
N GLN A 8 16.06 -2.08 -5.69
CA GLN A 8 17.14 -1.40 -4.99
C GLN A 8 17.41 -2.09 -3.65
N GLN A 9 18.70 -2.28 -3.34
CA GLN A 9 19.14 -2.87 -2.08
C GLN A 9 20.38 -2.14 -1.54
N PRO A 10 20.21 -1.09 -0.71
CA PRO A 10 21.34 -0.43 -0.06
C PRO A 10 21.98 -1.35 0.99
N ALA A 11 23.25 -1.10 1.31
CA ALA A 11 23.99 -1.91 2.29
C ALA A 11 23.35 -1.87 3.70
N THR A 12 22.74 -0.74 4.06
CA THR A 12 22.03 -0.55 5.34
C THR A 12 20.68 0.13 5.04
N PRO A 13 19.64 -0.64 4.74
CA PRO A 13 18.34 -0.07 4.41
C PRO A 13 17.73 0.61 5.65
N GLN A 14 17.08 1.75 5.43
CA GLN A 14 16.34 2.49 6.46
C GLN A 14 14.83 2.44 6.25
N GLN A 15 14.39 2.11 5.04
CA GLN A 15 12.99 1.96 4.68
C GLN A 15 12.81 0.68 3.83
N LEU A 16 11.66 0.08 3.94
CA LEU A 16 11.21 -1.04 3.12
C LEU A 16 9.99 -0.61 2.31
N MET A 17 10.10 -0.63 0.99
CA MET A 17 9.00 -0.32 0.08
C MET A 17 8.67 -1.56 -0.76
N LEU A 18 7.49 -2.11 -0.54
CA LEU A 18 7.01 -3.29 -1.24
C LEU A 18 5.95 -2.90 -2.27
N LEU A 19 6.17 -3.31 -3.51
CA LEU A 19 5.32 -2.98 -4.65
C LEU A 19 4.50 -4.20 -5.07
N PHE A 20 3.19 -4.04 -5.23
CA PHE A 20 2.23 -5.10 -5.50
C PHE A 20 1.45 -4.81 -6.78
N HIS A 21 1.64 -5.64 -7.80
CA HIS A 21 1.06 -5.49 -9.12
C HIS A 21 -0.44 -5.84 -9.16
N GLY A 22 -1.14 -5.45 -10.23
CA GLY A 22 -2.51 -5.86 -10.53
C GLY A 22 -2.59 -7.30 -11.06
N VAL A 23 -3.82 -7.85 -11.14
CA VAL A 23 -4.09 -9.17 -11.72
C VAL A 23 -3.59 -9.27 -13.17
N GLY A 24 -3.00 -10.42 -13.52
CA GLY A 24 -2.47 -10.66 -14.88
C GLY A 24 -1.14 -9.97 -15.16
N ALA A 25 -0.62 -9.20 -14.22
CA ALA A 25 0.68 -8.56 -14.30
C ALA A 25 1.77 -9.39 -13.61
N SER A 26 2.99 -8.88 -13.62
CA SER A 26 4.14 -9.48 -12.94
C SER A 26 4.92 -8.41 -12.19
N PRO A 27 5.88 -8.77 -11.33
CA PRO A 27 6.75 -7.81 -10.66
C PRO A 27 7.44 -6.83 -11.61
N ALA A 28 7.75 -7.23 -12.84
CA ALA A 28 8.37 -6.36 -13.83
C ALA A 28 7.53 -5.12 -14.17
N HIS A 29 6.19 -5.21 -14.07
CA HIS A 29 5.29 -4.07 -14.35
C HIS A 29 5.40 -2.95 -13.30
N MET A 30 5.89 -3.26 -12.10
CA MET A 30 6.10 -2.27 -11.04
C MET A 30 7.52 -1.67 -11.05
N GLN A 31 8.44 -2.16 -11.89
CA GLN A 31 9.81 -1.64 -11.95
C GLN A 31 9.89 -0.14 -12.28
N PRO A 32 9.10 0.42 -13.22
CA PRO A 32 9.14 1.88 -13.47
C PRO A 32 8.84 2.69 -12.19
N VAL A 33 7.84 2.28 -11.42
CA VAL A 33 7.48 2.90 -10.14
C VAL A 33 8.61 2.72 -9.12
N GLY A 34 9.15 1.52 -8.99
CA GLY A 34 10.27 1.25 -8.10
C GLY A 34 11.52 2.06 -8.45
N ASN A 35 11.82 2.24 -9.74
CA ASN A 35 12.94 3.06 -10.20
C ASN A 35 12.72 4.56 -9.91
N MET A 36 11.48 5.05 -9.97
CA MET A 36 11.13 6.41 -9.56
C MET A 36 11.37 6.59 -8.05
N LEU A 37 10.90 5.65 -7.22
CA LEU A 37 11.11 5.67 -5.77
C LEU A 37 12.61 5.58 -5.41
N ALA A 38 13.39 4.75 -6.10
CA ALA A 38 14.81 4.58 -5.86
C ALA A 38 15.62 5.88 -6.01
N ARG A 39 15.22 6.75 -6.97
CA ARG A 39 15.85 8.06 -7.13
C ARG A 39 15.61 9.00 -5.95
N SER A 40 14.45 8.88 -5.30
CA SER A 40 14.04 9.77 -4.20
C SER A 40 14.37 9.23 -2.83
N PHE A 41 14.52 7.91 -2.70
CA PHE A 41 14.80 7.21 -1.45
C PHE A 41 16.02 6.29 -1.59
N PRO A 42 17.24 6.84 -1.65
CA PRO A 42 18.47 6.06 -1.91
C PRO A 42 18.78 5.02 -0.83
N GLN A 43 18.17 5.14 0.36
CA GLN A 43 18.34 4.21 1.47
C GLN A 43 17.15 3.24 1.66
N ALA A 44 16.21 3.21 0.72
CA ALA A 44 15.12 2.26 0.76
C ALA A 44 15.50 0.92 0.12
N LEU A 45 15.19 -0.19 0.79
CA LEU A 45 15.05 -1.47 0.10
C LEU A 45 13.73 -1.44 -0.66
N ILE A 46 13.79 -1.60 -1.98
CA ILE A 46 12.61 -1.53 -2.86
C ILE A 46 12.47 -2.86 -3.58
N VAL A 47 11.34 -3.52 -3.37
CA VAL A 47 11.05 -4.84 -3.92
C VAL A 47 9.69 -4.86 -4.59
N SER A 48 9.64 -5.34 -5.82
CA SER A 48 8.39 -5.71 -6.47
C SER A 48 8.09 -7.19 -6.21
N VAL A 49 6.99 -7.42 -5.52
CA VAL A 49 6.58 -8.74 -5.02
C VAL A 49 5.66 -9.42 -6.02
N ALA A 50 5.90 -10.72 -6.27
CA ALA A 50 5.04 -11.53 -7.13
C ALA A 50 3.78 -11.99 -6.38
N GLY A 51 2.66 -12.00 -7.08
CA GLY A 51 1.46 -12.70 -6.62
C GLY A 51 1.73 -14.18 -6.36
N ALA A 52 0.96 -14.79 -5.44
CA ALA A 52 1.20 -16.17 -5.01
C ALA A 52 0.88 -17.19 -6.12
N ASP A 53 -0.09 -16.89 -6.98
CA ASP A 53 -0.62 -17.81 -7.98
C ASP A 53 -0.42 -17.27 -9.40
N GLU A 54 -0.32 -18.19 -10.36
CA GLU A 54 -0.45 -17.84 -11.78
C GLU A 54 -1.85 -17.27 -12.05
N SER A 55 -1.93 -16.28 -12.94
CA SER A 55 -3.19 -15.59 -13.20
C SER A 55 -4.15 -16.42 -14.05
N ASP A 56 -5.43 -16.41 -13.69
CA ASP A 56 -6.53 -16.97 -14.50
C ASP A 56 -6.66 -16.32 -15.89
N LEU A 57 -6.02 -15.18 -16.11
CA LEU A 57 -6.00 -14.47 -17.39
C LEU A 57 -4.98 -15.05 -18.39
N GLY A 58 -4.31 -16.16 -18.03
CA GLY A 58 -3.38 -16.89 -18.88
C GLY A 58 -1.97 -16.29 -18.96
N GLN A 59 -1.68 -15.22 -18.23
CA GLN A 59 -0.35 -14.63 -18.12
C GLN A 59 -0.16 -13.90 -16.78
N GLY A 60 1.10 -13.81 -16.33
CA GLY A 60 1.45 -13.12 -15.08
C GLY A 60 0.90 -13.82 -13.84
N PHE A 61 0.73 -13.03 -12.78
CA PHE A 61 0.34 -13.52 -11.47
C PHE A 61 -0.95 -12.83 -10.97
N GLN A 62 -1.51 -13.39 -9.91
CA GLN A 62 -2.67 -12.84 -9.18
C GLN A 62 -2.51 -13.06 -7.69
N TRP A 63 -3.22 -12.26 -6.90
CA TRP A 63 -3.30 -12.40 -5.46
C TRP A 63 -4.44 -13.31 -5.04
N PHE A 64 -5.55 -13.22 -5.76
CA PHE A 64 -6.70 -14.09 -5.65
C PHE A 64 -7.34 -14.28 -7.03
N SER A 65 -8.00 -15.44 -7.23
CA SER A 65 -8.68 -15.75 -8.50
C SER A 65 -9.78 -14.74 -8.82
N VAL A 66 -9.80 -14.25 -10.07
CA VAL A 66 -10.87 -13.38 -10.58
C VAL A 66 -11.93 -14.16 -11.35
N GLN A 67 -11.72 -15.44 -11.61
CA GLN A 67 -12.67 -16.28 -12.32
C GLN A 67 -13.94 -16.48 -11.50
N GLY A 68 -15.09 -16.02 -12.02
CA GLY A 68 -16.37 -16.07 -11.31
C GLY A 68 -16.43 -15.23 -10.04
N VAL A 69 -15.58 -14.18 -9.92
CA VAL A 69 -15.65 -13.23 -8.80
C VAL A 69 -16.94 -12.41 -8.88
N THR A 70 -17.59 -12.25 -7.73
CA THR A 70 -18.79 -11.44 -7.54
C THR A 70 -18.60 -10.56 -6.29
N GLU A 71 -19.46 -9.57 -6.10
CA GLU A 71 -19.44 -8.77 -4.86
C GLU A 71 -19.67 -9.64 -3.61
N ALA A 72 -20.48 -10.69 -3.72
CA ALA A 72 -20.78 -11.57 -2.60
C ALA A 72 -19.61 -12.49 -2.20
N ASN A 73 -18.79 -12.98 -3.16
CA ASN A 73 -17.72 -13.92 -2.86
C ASN A 73 -16.32 -13.26 -2.79
N ARG A 74 -16.17 -12.01 -3.25
CA ARG A 74 -14.89 -11.28 -3.24
C ARG A 74 -14.28 -11.16 -1.84
N PRO A 75 -15.03 -10.79 -0.77
CA PRO A 75 -14.45 -10.67 0.56
C PRO A 75 -13.80 -11.97 1.05
N GLN A 76 -14.44 -13.11 0.80
CA GLN A 76 -13.88 -14.40 1.21
C GLN A 76 -12.62 -14.74 0.43
N ARG A 77 -12.59 -14.53 -0.90
CA ARG A 77 -11.39 -14.77 -1.72
C ARG A 77 -10.20 -13.93 -1.28
N ILE A 78 -10.44 -12.67 -0.93
CA ILE A 78 -9.42 -11.78 -0.39
C ILE A 78 -8.93 -12.31 0.96
N ALA A 79 -9.85 -12.67 1.87
CA ALA A 79 -9.50 -13.21 3.18
C ALA A 79 -8.66 -14.49 3.07
N ASP A 80 -8.98 -15.38 2.13
CA ASP A 80 -8.24 -16.62 1.87
C ASP A 80 -6.81 -16.35 1.34
N ALA A 81 -6.61 -15.26 0.60
CA ALA A 81 -5.32 -14.85 0.05
C ALA A 81 -4.44 -14.06 1.03
N LEU A 82 -5.02 -13.44 2.07
CA LEU A 82 -4.30 -12.58 3.01
C LEU A 82 -3.12 -13.26 3.69
N PRO A 83 -3.18 -14.52 4.18
CA PRO A 83 -2.04 -15.14 4.84
C PRO A 83 -0.79 -15.21 3.97
N ALA A 84 -0.92 -15.53 2.68
CA ALA A 84 0.20 -15.58 1.73
C ALA A 84 0.76 -14.18 1.44
N PHE A 85 -0.12 -13.18 1.31
CA PHE A 85 0.28 -11.79 1.13
C PHE A 85 1.06 -11.26 2.34
N VAL A 86 0.55 -11.47 3.55
CA VAL A 86 1.19 -11.06 4.80
C VAL A 86 2.54 -11.75 4.99
N ALA A 87 2.60 -13.06 4.75
CA ALA A 87 3.86 -13.81 4.80
C ALA A 87 4.91 -13.26 3.82
N ALA A 88 4.49 -12.71 2.67
CA ALA A 88 5.39 -12.04 1.75
C ALA A 88 5.95 -10.73 2.31
N VAL A 89 5.12 -9.94 2.97
CA VAL A 89 5.56 -8.70 3.64
C VAL A 89 6.53 -9.02 4.78
N GLU A 90 6.15 -9.93 5.67
CA GLU A 90 6.97 -10.34 6.82
C GLU A 90 8.31 -10.94 6.40
N TYR A 91 8.34 -11.71 5.30
CA TYR A 91 9.59 -12.22 4.74
C TYR A 91 10.56 -11.07 4.44
N TRP A 92 10.11 -10.02 3.74
CA TRP A 92 10.97 -8.89 3.39
C TRP A 92 11.33 -8.02 4.59
N GLN A 93 10.45 -7.92 5.59
CA GLN A 93 10.78 -7.30 6.88
C GLN A 93 11.91 -8.06 7.59
N GLN A 94 11.84 -9.38 7.63
CA GLN A 94 12.91 -10.21 8.19
C GLN A 94 14.22 -10.09 7.41
N GLN A 95 14.17 -10.12 6.07
CA GLN A 95 15.38 -9.96 5.23
C GLN A 95 16.06 -8.60 5.39
N SER A 96 15.29 -7.55 5.63
CA SER A 96 15.81 -6.19 5.80
C SER A 96 16.16 -5.84 7.25
N GLY A 97 15.64 -6.57 8.22
CA GLY A 97 15.70 -6.21 9.65
C GLY A 97 14.80 -5.02 10.00
N LEU A 98 13.89 -4.61 9.11
CA LEU A 98 12.99 -3.47 9.28
C LEU A 98 11.60 -3.95 9.70
N GLY A 99 11.01 -3.27 10.69
CA GLY A 99 9.64 -3.54 11.15
C GLY A 99 8.60 -2.64 10.48
N HIS A 100 7.36 -2.71 10.99
CA HIS A 100 6.20 -2.02 10.46
C HIS A 100 6.42 -0.51 10.28
N ALA A 101 7.06 0.16 11.25
CA ALA A 101 7.27 1.61 11.24
C ALA A 101 8.07 2.12 10.03
N ALA A 102 8.96 1.26 9.48
CA ALA A 102 9.78 1.56 8.32
C ALA A 102 9.24 0.94 7.02
N THR A 103 8.08 0.27 7.06
CA THR A 103 7.50 -0.45 5.93
C THR A 103 6.38 0.37 5.27
N ALA A 104 6.45 0.53 3.95
CA ALA A 104 5.39 1.06 3.09
C ALA A 104 4.95 0.00 2.06
N LEU A 105 3.64 -0.17 1.89
CA LEU A 105 3.04 -1.04 0.88
C LEU A 105 2.45 -0.16 -0.23
N LEU A 106 2.87 -0.37 -1.46
CA LEU A 106 2.36 0.33 -2.63
C LEU A 106 1.71 -0.68 -3.58
N GLY A 107 0.41 -0.60 -3.73
CA GLY A 107 -0.34 -1.54 -4.55
C GLY A 107 -1.08 -0.87 -5.71
N PHE A 108 -1.20 -1.60 -6.81
CA PHE A 108 -2.05 -1.24 -7.95
C PHE A 108 -3.18 -2.26 -8.12
N SER A 109 -4.43 -1.78 -8.31
CA SER A 109 -5.59 -2.62 -8.61
C SER A 109 -5.75 -3.75 -7.57
N GLN A 110 -5.62 -5.02 -7.96
CA GLN A 110 -5.70 -6.16 -7.05
C GLN A 110 -4.64 -6.10 -5.92
N GLY A 111 -3.41 -5.65 -6.23
CA GLY A 111 -2.36 -5.44 -5.23
C GLY A 111 -2.71 -4.34 -4.22
N ALA A 112 -3.43 -3.29 -4.65
CA ALA A 112 -3.94 -2.26 -3.76
C ALA A 112 -5.03 -2.77 -2.83
N ILE A 113 -5.94 -3.62 -3.34
CA ILE A 113 -6.97 -4.28 -2.53
C ILE A 113 -6.30 -5.10 -1.42
N MET A 114 -5.30 -5.93 -1.77
CA MET A 114 -4.59 -6.76 -0.79
C MET A 114 -3.84 -5.93 0.26
N ALA A 115 -3.18 -4.85 -0.14
CA ALA A 115 -2.48 -3.96 0.79
C ALA A 115 -3.44 -3.27 1.78
N LEU A 116 -4.59 -2.81 1.31
CA LEU A 116 -5.63 -2.20 2.14
C LEU A 116 -6.22 -3.21 3.13
N GLU A 117 -6.58 -4.40 2.67
CA GLU A 117 -7.16 -5.45 3.52
C GLU A 117 -6.15 -6.01 4.51
N ALA A 118 -4.87 -6.12 4.11
CA ALA A 118 -3.79 -6.51 5.01
C ALA A 118 -3.60 -5.50 6.15
N ALA A 119 -3.69 -4.19 5.86
CA ALA A 119 -3.60 -3.16 6.89
C ALA A 119 -4.78 -3.20 7.89
N VAL A 120 -5.98 -3.61 7.43
CA VAL A 120 -7.15 -3.80 8.31
C VAL A 120 -7.00 -5.03 9.19
N ALA A 121 -6.60 -6.17 8.60
CA ALA A 121 -6.51 -7.44 9.29
C ALA A 121 -5.26 -7.52 10.21
N TYR A 122 -4.19 -6.81 9.86
CA TYR A 122 -2.89 -6.80 10.57
C TYR A 122 -2.42 -5.36 10.84
N PRO A 123 -2.96 -4.67 11.85
CA PRO A 123 -2.75 -3.23 12.08
C PRO A 123 -1.30 -2.80 12.32
N ALA A 124 -0.40 -3.74 12.63
CA ALA A 124 1.02 -3.49 12.81
C ALA A 124 1.88 -4.06 11.67
N LEU A 125 1.31 -4.24 10.47
CA LEU A 125 2.04 -4.78 9.31
C LEU A 125 2.89 -3.70 8.62
N ALA A 126 2.33 -2.51 8.40
CA ALA A 126 3.02 -1.42 7.73
C ALA A 126 2.52 -0.05 8.22
N SER A 127 3.39 0.94 8.24
CA SER A 127 3.05 2.31 8.63
C SER A 127 2.36 3.11 7.53
N ARG A 128 2.51 2.71 6.27
CA ARG A 128 1.91 3.38 5.13
C ARG A 128 1.37 2.38 4.11
N VAL A 129 0.21 2.72 3.54
CA VAL A 129 -0.35 2.06 2.36
C VAL A 129 -0.63 3.10 1.30
N LEU A 130 -0.10 2.92 0.11
CA LEU A 130 -0.36 3.72 -1.09
C LEU A 130 -1.17 2.84 -2.06
N ALA A 131 -2.46 3.10 -2.16
CA ALA A 131 -3.39 2.28 -2.92
C ALA A 131 -3.81 2.99 -4.21
N PHE A 132 -3.35 2.48 -5.36
CA PHE A 132 -3.69 2.99 -6.68
C PHE A 132 -4.80 2.18 -7.31
N SER A 133 -5.89 2.82 -7.70
CA SER A 133 -7.04 2.19 -8.38
C SER A 133 -7.52 0.92 -7.67
N GLY A 134 -7.54 0.97 -6.33
CA GLY A 134 -7.98 -0.11 -5.45
C GLY A 134 -9.28 0.21 -4.72
N ARG A 135 -9.69 -0.71 -3.86
CA ARG A 135 -10.83 -0.53 -2.96
C ARG A 135 -10.73 -1.48 -1.76
N PHE A 136 -11.40 -1.17 -0.68
CA PHE A 136 -11.64 -2.17 0.37
C PHE A 136 -12.68 -3.20 -0.09
N ALA A 137 -12.57 -4.43 0.40
CA ALA A 137 -13.62 -5.45 0.27
C ALA A 137 -14.87 -5.03 1.05
N SER A 138 -14.64 -4.50 2.27
CA SER A 138 -15.64 -3.85 3.11
C SER A 138 -14.97 -2.69 3.84
N LEU A 139 -15.67 -1.58 4.03
CA LEU A 139 -15.11 -0.44 4.76
C LEU A 139 -14.74 -0.85 6.19
N PRO A 140 -13.57 -0.41 6.71
CA PRO A 140 -13.09 -0.80 8.04
C PRO A 140 -14.06 -0.37 9.14
N ALA A 141 -14.27 -1.24 10.14
CA ALA A 141 -15.15 -0.92 11.27
C ALA A 141 -14.52 0.07 12.27
N ARG A 142 -13.22 0.33 12.17
CA ARG A 142 -12.44 1.21 13.06
C ARG A 142 -11.29 1.86 12.31
N ALA A 143 -10.78 2.98 12.83
CA ALA A 143 -9.58 3.62 12.32
C ALA A 143 -8.35 2.68 12.38
N LEU A 144 -7.37 2.96 11.54
CA LEU A 144 -6.08 2.27 11.50
C LEU A 144 -5.01 3.17 12.17
N PRO A 145 -4.85 3.10 13.50
CA PRO A 145 -4.12 4.12 14.25
C PRO A 145 -2.62 4.19 13.95
N HIS A 146 -2.04 3.11 13.40
CA HIS A 146 -0.62 3.02 13.10
C HIS A 146 -0.31 2.97 11.60
N THR A 147 -1.32 3.19 10.76
CA THR A 147 -1.17 3.13 9.30
C THR A 147 -1.81 4.35 8.66
N THR A 148 -1.01 5.13 7.94
CA THR A 148 -1.50 6.19 7.05
C THR A 148 -1.92 5.56 5.73
N ILE A 149 -3.12 5.87 5.26
CA ILE A 149 -3.66 5.41 3.98
C ILE A 149 -3.66 6.53 2.97
N HIS A 150 -3.01 6.33 1.83
CA HIS A 150 -3.04 7.22 0.69
C HIS A 150 -3.77 6.55 -0.47
N LEU A 151 -4.91 7.11 -0.89
CA LEU A 151 -5.75 6.59 -1.97
C LEU A 151 -5.53 7.42 -3.23
N PHE A 152 -5.20 6.77 -4.35
CA PHE A 152 -4.96 7.39 -5.64
C PHE A 152 -5.86 6.77 -6.69
N HIS A 153 -6.69 7.57 -7.39
CA HIS A 153 -7.65 7.01 -8.32
C HIS A 153 -7.89 7.90 -9.53
N GLY A 154 -8.00 7.29 -10.70
CA GLY A 154 -8.47 7.98 -11.90
C GLY A 154 -10.00 8.11 -11.88
N LYS A 155 -10.51 9.32 -12.15
CA LYS A 155 -11.96 9.56 -12.18
C LYS A 155 -12.66 8.83 -13.34
N ALA A 156 -11.93 8.55 -14.41
CA ALA A 156 -12.42 7.82 -15.59
C ALA A 156 -12.12 6.32 -15.55
N ASP A 157 -11.79 5.75 -14.37
CA ASP A 157 -11.50 4.33 -14.20
C ASP A 157 -12.72 3.46 -14.53
N PRO A 158 -12.67 2.62 -15.60
CA PRO A 158 -13.79 1.78 -16.02
C PRO A 158 -13.83 0.42 -15.29
N VAL A 159 -12.80 0.09 -14.49
CA VAL A 159 -12.64 -1.22 -13.84
C VAL A 159 -13.06 -1.17 -12.38
N ILE A 160 -12.52 -0.22 -11.64
CA ILE A 160 -12.88 0.03 -10.24
C ILE A 160 -13.34 1.50 -10.14
N PRO A 161 -14.63 1.76 -9.86
CA PRO A 161 -15.12 3.12 -9.74
C PRO A 161 -14.38 3.92 -8.65
N TYR A 162 -13.90 5.11 -8.98
CA TYR A 162 -13.19 6.00 -8.06
C TYR A 162 -13.97 6.35 -6.78
N LEU A 163 -15.31 6.24 -6.84
CA LEU A 163 -16.19 6.46 -5.68
C LEU A 163 -15.86 5.56 -4.50
N HIS A 164 -15.26 4.38 -4.73
CA HIS A 164 -14.77 3.53 -3.65
C HIS A 164 -13.66 4.22 -2.85
N SER A 165 -12.74 4.94 -3.49
CA SER A 165 -11.70 5.72 -2.80
C SER A 165 -12.27 6.91 -2.07
N VAL A 166 -13.24 7.62 -2.66
CA VAL A 166 -13.92 8.75 -2.00
C VAL A 166 -14.64 8.29 -0.74
N GLN A 167 -15.48 7.27 -0.86
CA GLN A 167 -16.23 6.69 0.27
C GLN A 167 -15.30 6.16 1.37
N ALA A 168 -14.19 5.51 0.98
CA ALA A 168 -13.20 5.01 1.93
C ALA A 168 -12.51 6.16 2.69
N ALA A 169 -12.15 7.24 2.00
CA ALA A 169 -11.54 8.41 2.63
C ALA A 169 -12.50 9.08 3.61
N GLU A 170 -13.73 9.37 3.19
CA GLU A 170 -14.76 9.96 4.04
C GLU A 170 -15.02 9.11 5.28
N HIS A 171 -15.15 7.79 5.09
CA HIS A 171 -15.40 6.84 6.17
C HIS A 171 -14.23 6.78 7.17
N LEU A 172 -12.99 6.65 6.68
CA LEU A 172 -11.80 6.61 7.54
C LEU A 172 -11.60 7.93 8.30
N LEU A 173 -11.83 9.09 7.65
CA LEU A 173 -11.82 10.40 8.32
C LEU A 173 -12.86 10.48 9.43
N ALA A 174 -14.08 10.01 9.18
CA ALA A 174 -15.15 9.99 10.19
C ALA A 174 -14.79 9.11 11.41
N LEU A 175 -13.98 8.07 11.21
CA LEU A 175 -13.44 7.23 12.29
C LEU A 175 -12.20 7.84 12.98
N GLY A 176 -11.71 9.02 12.54
CA GLY A 176 -10.50 9.64 13.05
C GLY A 176 -9.20 9.04 12.50
N GLY A 177 -9.27 8.32 11.39
CA GLY A 177 -8.13 7.73 10.69
C GLY A 177 -7.25 8.77 10.00
N ASP A 178 -6.02 8.37 9.66
CA ASP A 178 -5.06 9.15 8.88
C ASP A 178 -5.15 8.71 7.42
N VAL A 179 -5.83 9.50 6.59
CA VAL A 179 -6.09 9.17 5.19
C VAL A 179 -6.05 10.40 4.29
N THR A 180 -5.51 10.22 3.09
CA THR A 180 -5.61 11.19 1.98
C THR A 180 -6.23 10.51 0.76
N ALA A 181 -6.85 11.28 -0.14
CA ALA A 181 -7.36 10.79 -1.41
C ALA A 181 -7.10 11.80 -2.53
N GLU A 182 -6.49 11.32 -3.61
CA GLU A 182 -6.25 12.05 -4.83
C GLU A 182 -7.06 11.42 -5.97
N ILE A 183 -7.93 12.23 -6.59
CA ILE A 183 -8.80 11.80 -7.68
C ILE A 183 -8.45 12.61 -8.93
N GLU A 184 -7.79 11.98 -9.89
CA GLU A 184 -7.31 12.66 -11.08
C GLU A 184 -8.35 12.62 -12.21
N PRO A 185 -8.83 13.77 -12.72
CA PRO A 185 -9.71 13.84 -13.87
C PRO A 185 -9.10 13.20 -15.11
N PHE A 186 -9.93 12.53 -15.94
CA PHE A 186 -9.55 11.93 -17.22
C PHE A 186 -8.57 10.75 -17.16
N VAL A 187 -8.11 10.37 -15.98
CA VAL A 187 -7.27 9.18 -15.76
C VAL A 187 -8.15 7.95 -15.64
N GLY A 188 -7.78 6.88 -16.36
CA GLY A 188 -8.42 5.55 -16.33
C GLY A 188 -7.80 4.64 -15.28
N HIS A 189 -7.91 3.30 -15.53
CA HIS A 189 -7.35 2.26 -14.65
C HIS A 189 -5.85 2.06 -14.91
N GLN A 190 -5.01 2.97 -14.38
CA GLN A 190 -3.56 2.96 -14.63
C GLN A 190 -2.77 3.68 -13.53
N LEU A 191 -1.48 3.39 -13.44
CA LEU A 191 -0.51 4.14 -12.65
C LEU A 191 -0.12 5.39 -13.45
N HIS A 192 -0.87 6.49 -13.25
CA HIS A 192 -0.65 7.75 -13.96
C HIS A 192 0.45 8.57 -13.29
N GLU A 193 1.20 9.32 -14.09
CA GLU A 193 2.33 10.14 -13.64
C GLU A 193 1.92 11.12 -12.55
N ASP A 194 0.84 11.89 -12.76
CA ASP A 194 0.36 12.88 -11.77
C ASP A 194 0.05 12.23 -10.40
N LEU A 195 -0.56 11.06 -10.39
CA LEU A 195 -0.85 10.31 -9.15
C LEU A 195 0.42 9.77 -8.50
N LEU A 196 1.40 9.36 -9.30
CA LEU A 196 2.71 8.90 -8.80
C LEU A 196 3.53 10.06 -8.22
N GLU A 197 3.47 11.26 -8.81
CA GLU A 197 4.09 12.47 -8.26
C GLU A 197 3.46 12.85 -6.91
N LYS A 198 2.13 12.78 -6.79
CA LYS A 198 1.44 12.98 -5.51
C LYS A 198 1.81 11.94 -4.46
N ALA A 199 1.94 10.70 -4.85
CA ALA A 199 2.39 9.64 -3.94
C ALA A 199 3.81 9.91 -3.42
N LEU A 200 4.71 10.38 -4.29
CA LEU A 200 6.07 10.77 -3.92
C LEU A 200 6.07 11.96 -2.96
N GLU A 201 5.26 12.98 -3.24
CA GLU A 201 5.07 14.15 -2.36
C GLU A 201 4.64 13.71 -0.95
N TYR A 202 3.63 12.83 -0.85
CA TYR A 202 3.15 12.34 0.44
C TYR A 202 4.18 11.47 1.17
N LEU A 203 4.94 10.64 0.47
CA LEU A 203 6.02 9.87 1.09
C LEU A 203 7.11 10.76 1.68
N GLN A 204 7.36 11.93 1.08
CA GLN A 204 8.41 12.88 1.50
C GLN A 204 7.94 13.87 2.55
N SER A 205 6.68 14.30 2.51
CA SER A 205 6.19 15.46 3.27
C SER A 205 5.10 15.16 4.29
N HIS A 206 4.29 14.11 4.10
CA HIS A 206 3.19 13.82 5.01
C HIS A 206 3.69 13.28 6.35
N ILE A 207 3.38 13.99 7.43
CA ILE A 207 3.67 13.54 8.79
C ILE A 207 2.46 12.75 9.28
N PRO A 208 2.62 11.44 9.63
CA PRO A 208 1.53 10.61 10.12
C PRO A 208 0.84 11.22 11.35
N LYS A 209 -0.49 11.09 11.39
CA LYS A 209 -1.31 11.67 12.47
C LYS A 209 -0.86 11.24 13.86
N HIS A 210 -0.50 9.97 14.05
CA HIS A 210 -0.03 9.47 15.34
C HIS A 210 1.25 10.17 15.83
N VAL A 211 2.14 10.59 14.91
CA VAL A 211 3.36 11.35 15.25
C VAL A 211 2.99 12.74 15.77
N TRP A 212 2.00 13.39 15.15
CA TRP A 212 1.45 14.65 15.65
C TRP A 212 0.78 14.50 17.00
N ASP A 213 -0.06 13.49 17.16
CA ASP A 213 -0.78 13.23 18.42
C ASP A 213 0.21 12.95 19.58
N GLU A 214 1.28 12.20 19.32
CA GLU A 214 2.37 11.97 20.28
C GLU A 214 3.10 13.29 20.64
N ALA A 215 3.45 14.10 19.64
CA ALA A 215 4.14 15.36 19.84
C ALA A 215 3.30 16.35 20.66
N MET A 216 2.00 16.43 20.39
CA MET A 216 1.08 17.32 21.11
C MET A 216 0.75 16.84 22.51
N SER A 217 0.81 15.54 22.78
CA SER A 217 0.57 14.96 24.11
C SER A 217 1.83 14.86 24.97
N ALA A 218 3.02 15.00 24.39
CA ALA A 218 4.29 14.95 25.11
C ALA A 218 4.44 16.12 26.08
N SER A 219 4.74 15.82 27.35
CA SER A 219 5.03 16.86 28.32
C SER A 219 6.37 17.56 28.00
N PRO A 220 6.57 18.85 28.41
CA PRO A 220 7.83 19.57 28.19
C PRO A 220 9.08 18.82 28.68
N GLN A 221 8.94 18.00 29.73
CA GLN A 221 10.02 17.18 30.28
C GLN A 221 10.43 15.99 29.38
N GLN A 222 9.48 15.41 28.61
CA GLN A 222 9.75 14.31 27.69
C GLN A 222 10.42 14.79 26.39
N LEU A 223 10.14 16.02 25.96
CA LEU A 223 10.79 16.62 24.79
C LEU A 223 12.27 16.95 25.04
N ALA A 224 12.64 17.31 26.27
CA ALA A 224 14.02 17.65 26.67
C ALA A 224 14.95 16.40 26.71
N VAL A 225 14.41 15.19 26.89
CA VAL A 225 15.19 13.93 26.93
C VAL A 225 15.50 13.41 25.52
N LYS A 226 14.65 13.65 24.51
CA LYS A 226 14.88 13.26 23.12
C LYS A 226 15.84 14.19 22.35
N ALA A 227 16.19 15.34 22.91
CA ALA A 227 17.08 16.35 22.30
C ALA A 227 18.55 16.24 22.78
N ARG A 228 18.91 15.21 23.52
CA ARG A 228 20.27 14.86 23.96
C ARG A 228 20.70 13.56 23.32
#